data_9ad0245e1a0155463f5104fae970733e
#
_entry.id   9ad0245e1a0155463f5104fae970733e
#
_cell.length_a   1.000
_cell.length_b   1.000
_cell.length_c   1.000
_cell.angle_alpha   90.00
_cell.angle_beta   90.00
_cell.angle_gamma   90.00
#
_symmetry.space_group_name_H-M   'P 1'
#
loop_
_entity.id
_entity.type
_entity.pdbx_description
1 polymer ?
#
loop_
_entity_poly.entity_id
_entity_poly.type
_entity_poly.pdbx_seq_one_letter_code
_entity_poly.pdbx_strand_id
1 'polypeptide(L)'
;IEVGVNIGIAVAPGHGLDSRELLRHADVAMYAAKRHGAGFEYYDMLDDHHTVRRLGMLSELRSAIENGGIALHYQPQINLKTGAVSSVEALVRWPHPTYGNVSPVEFVTLAEATDLIHPLTYWSIRTALADLAEWSRQGIDLRVAINVSARVLQDVDFPRRLRELLHTTAIRPERIELEITESAMLVDPERAKLIVRELHGLGVLISIDDYGTGFSSLGYLRDLRVHALKLDKSFVVDLETRAQNRVIVESTAQMAHALGLQVVAEGVETKWVDDYLRSIGYDLAQGYLFARPMAAEDCSNWIRRERLQGGEPESPLRRASAS
;
A
#
# COMPACT_ATOMS: atom_id res chain seq x y z
N ILE A 1 25.46 15.11 -13.65
CA ILE A 1 25.27 13.88 -12.83
C ILE A 1 25.67 14.26 -11.42
N GLU A 2 24.73 14.43 -10.50
CA GLU A 2 25.02 14.54 -9.08
C GLU A 2 25.24 13.14 -8.51
N VAL A 3 26.40 12.90 -7.92
CA VAL A 3 26.71 11.63 -7.25
C VAL A 3 26.66 11.88 -5.75
N GLY A 4 25.69 11.33 -5.06
CA GLY A 4 25.63 11.35 -3.61
C GLY A 4 26.57 10.31 -3.01
N VAL A 5 27.36 10.71 -2.01
CA VAL A 5 28.26 9.83 -1.25
C VAL A 5 27.80 9.82 0.21
N ASN A 6 27.72 8.62 0.81
CA ASN A 6 27.52 8.47 2.25
C ASN A 6 28.76 7.87 2.88
N ILE A 7 29.19 8.42 4.00
CA ILE A 7 30.43 8.05 4.69
C ILE A 7 30.09 7.56 6.11
N GLY A 8 30.55 6.35 6.46
CA GLY A 8 30.51 5.87 7.83
C GLY A 8 31.88 5.99 8.51
N ILE A 9 31.88 6.41 9.75
CA ILE A 9 33.09 6.69 10.53
C ILE A 9 33.11 5.83 11.79
N ALA A 10 34.14 4.99 11.93
CA ALA A 10 34.46 4.29 13.17
C ALA A 10 35.84 4.71 13.70
N VAL A 11 35.94 4.98 15.00
CA VAL A 11 37.12 5.56 15.63
C VAL A 11 37.66 4.60 16.69
N ALA A 12 38.96 4.25 16.58
CA ALA A 12 39.69 3.50 17.63
C ALA A 12 40.07 4.46 18.78
N PRO A 13 40.13 3.97 20.05
CA PRO A 13 39.71 2.65 20.50
C PRO A 13 38.19 2.55 20.81
N GLY A 14 37.44 3.65 20.72
CA GLY A 14 36.04 3.74 21.16
C GLY A 14 35.08 2.85 20.40
N HIS A 15 35.35 2.61 19.12
CA HIS A 15 34.48 1.84 18.23
C HIS A 15 35.13 0.50 17.81
N GLY A 16 36.21 0.06 18.47
CA GLY A 16 36.87 -1.20 18.20
C GLY A 16 38.41 -1.08 18.28
N LEU A 17 39.07 -2.22 18.43
CA LEU A 17 40.52 -2.30 18.58
C LEU A 17 41.19 -2.95 17.37
N ASP A 18 40.51 -3.72 16.57
CA ASP A 18 41.04 -4.35 15.38
C ASP A 18 40.43 -3.79 14.08
N SER A 19 41.14 -3.96 12.97
CA SER A 19 40.76 -3.42 11.68
C SER A 19 39.45 -4.03 11.13
N ARG A 20 39.15 -5.28 11.43
CA ARG A 20 37.94 -5.98 10.96
C ARG A 20 36.71 -5.44 11.68
N GLU A 21 36.82 -5.24 12.99
CA GLU A 21 35.78 -4.64 13.82
C GLU A 21 35.52 -3.18 13.40
N LEU A 22 36.55 -2.38 13.23
CA LEU A 22 36.43 -0.98 12.81
C LEU A 22 35.83 -0.85 11.42
N LEU A 23 36.18 -1.70 10.46
CA LEU A 23 35.56 -1.71 9.13
C LEU A 23 34.08 -2.07 9.20
N ARG A 24 33.71 -3.10 9.97
CA ARG A 24 32.32 -3.47 10.19
C ARG A 24 31.50 -2.32 10.79
N HIS A 25 32.06 -1.65 11.81
CA HIS A 25 31.41 -0.52 12.46
C HIS A 25 31.29 0.72 11.53
N ALA A 26 32.30 0.96 10.69
CA ALA A 26 32.22 2.00 9.67
C ALA A 26 31.14 1.69 8.61
N ASP A 27 30.99 0.43 8.20
CA ASP A 27 29.91 0.02 7.28
C ASP A 27 28.51 0.25 7.90
N VAL A 28 28.34 -0.08 9.20
CA VAL A 28 27.09 0.21 9.93
C VAL A 28 26.77 1.71 9.92
N ALA A 29 27.77 2.55 10.25
CA ALA A 29 27.62 4.00 10.25
C ALA A 29 27.34 4.58 8.85
N MET A 30 27.96 4.04 7.80
CA MET A 30 27.68 4.44 6.41
C MET A 30 26.23 4.14 6.03
N TYR A 31 25.69 3.01 6.48
CA TYR A 31 24.29 2.66 6.26
C TYR A 31 23.33 3.57 7.02
N ALA A 32 23.69 3.97 8.25
CA ALA A 32 22.95 4.96 9.03
C ALA A 32 22.93 6.32 8.32
N ALA A 33 24.08 6.80 7.82
CA ALA A 33 24.19 8.03 7.03
C ALA A 33 23.28 8.02 5.80
N LYS A 34 23.25 6.92 5.06
CA LYS A 34 22.36 6.75 3.91
C LYS A 34 20.89 6.81 4.28
N ARG A 35 20.50 6.22 5.40
CA ARG A 35 19.11 6.19 5.90
C ARG A 35 18.63 7.57 6.36
N HIS A 36 19.47 8.31 7.05
CA HIS A 36 19.15 9.65 7.58
C HIS A 36 19.30 10.77 6.54
N GLY A 37 19.79 10.44 5.32
CA GLY A 37 20.11 11.45 4.32
C GLY A 37 21.26 12.37 4.74
N ALA A 38 22.06 11.94 5.72
CA ALA A 38 23.24 12.65 6.21
C ALA A 38 24.44 12.27 5.32
N GLY A 39 25.27 13.24 4.97
CA GLY A 39 26.48 12.97 4.17
C GLY A 39 27.50 12.07 4.88
N PHE A 40 27.48 12.03 6.22
CA PHE A 40 28.28 11.14 7.04
C PHE A 40 27.64 10.88 8.40
N GLU A 41 27.99 9.74 9.04
CA GLU A 41 27.60 9.37 10.40
C GLU A 41 28.77 8.69 11.13
N TYR A 42 28.83 8.88 12.43
CA TYR A 42 29.68 8.09 13.30
C TYR A 42 28.97 6.81 13.73
N TYR A 43 29.78 5.74 13.96
CA TYR A 43 29.25 4.51 14.51
C TYR A 43 28.57 4.75 15.86
N ASP A 44 27.33 4.25 15.98
CA ASP A 44 26.59 4.14 17.23
C ASP A 44 26.23 2.66 17.45
N MET A 45 26.40 2.19 18.68
CA MET A 45 26.07 0.82 19.07
C MET A 45 24.59 0.49 18.87
N LEU A 46 23.70 1.47 18.96
CA LEU A 46 22.28 1.31 18.66
C LEU A 46 22.04 0.98 17.18
N ASP A 47 22.79 1.59 16.28
CA ASP A 47 22.72 1.31 14.85
C ASP A 47 23.30 -0.06 14.48
N ASP A 48 24.27 -0.59 15.23
CA ASP A 48 24.82 -1.93 15.02
C ASP A 48 23.76 -3.01 15.31
N HIS A 49 23.08 -2.90 16.43
CA HIS A 49 21.95 -3.80 16.75
C HIS A 49 20.87 -3.76 15.69
N HIS A 50 20.55 -2.58 15.15
CA HIS A 50 19.61 -2.43 14.05
C HIS A 50 20.10 -3.10 12.76
N THR A 51 21.39 -3.00 12.44
CA THR A 51 21.96 -3.58 11.20
C THR A 51 22.03 -5.10 11.27
N VAL A 52 22.50 -5.69 12.39
CA VAL A 52 22.52 -7.15 12.60
C VAL A 52 21.09 -7.71 12.58
N ARG A 53 20.15 -7.05 13.27
CA ARG A 53 18.72 -7.41 13.23
C ARG A 53 18.19 -7.38 11.80
N ARG A 54 18.46 -6.33 11.01
CA ARG A 54 17.99 -6.21 9.63
C ARG A 54 18.53 -7.30 8.71
N LEU A 55 19.80 -7.66 8.82
CA LEU A 55 20.37 -8.77 8.04
C LEU A 55 19.74 -10.11 8.40
N GLY A 56 19.50 -10.38 9.67
CA GLY A 56 18.73 -11.54 10.14
C GLY A 56 17.31 -11.52 9.58
N MET A 57 16.62 -10.37 9.71
CA MET A 57 15.25 -10.21 9.23
C MET A 57 15.10 -10.41 7.71
N LEU A 58 16.10 -10.09 6.89
CA LEU A 58 16.02 -10.34 5.44
C LEU A 58 15.96 -11.82 5.10
N SER A 59 16.79 -12.65 5.76
CA SER A 59 16.76 -14.10 5.60
C SER A 59 15.45 -14.71 6.11
N GLU A 60 14.99 -14.22 7.27
CA GLU A 60 13.75 -14.65 7.91
C GLU A 60 12.52 -14.21 7.09
N LEU A 61 12.53 -12.99 6.50
CA LEU A 61 11.48 -12.52 5.61
C LEU A 61 11.40 -13.37 4.33
N ARG A 62 12.53 -13.70 3.71
CA ARG A 62 12.56 -14.62 2.57
C ARG A 62 11.91 -15.95 2.93
N SER A 63 12.34 -16.55 4.04
CA SER A 63 11.76 -17.81 4.53
C SER A 63 10.27 -17.68 4.82
N ALA A 64 9.83 -16.56 5.42
CA ALA A 64 8.43 -16.31 5.73
C ALA A 64 7.56 -16.19 4.46
N ILE A 65 8.07 -15.55 3.40
CA ILE A 65 7.37 -15.47 2.09
C ILE A 65 7.23 -16.86 1.46
N GLU A 66 8.29 -17.67 1.53
CA GLU A 66 8.34 -18.98 0.88
C GLU A 66 7.56 -20.07 1.64
N ASN A 67 7.56 -20.01 2.97
CA ASN A 67 7.07 -21.07 3.85
C ASN A 67 5.81 -20.72 4.67
N GLY A 68 5.16 -19.58 4.38
CA GLY A 68 3.85 -19.23 4.98
C GLY A 68 3.93 -18.50 6.31
N GLY A 69 5.02 -17.76 6.59
CA GLY A 69 5.16 -16.92 7.79
C GLY A 69 4.55 -15.52 7.69
N ILE A 70 3.96 -15.16 6.52
CA ILE A 70 3.31 -13.88 6.27
C ILE A 70 1.80 -14.10 6.13
N ALA A 71 1.00 -13.10 6.49
CA ALA A 71 -0.45 -13.11 6.35
C ALA A 71 -0.96 -11.84 5.65
N LEU A 72 -2.13 -11.91 5.00
CA LEU A 72 -2.90 -10.74 4.61
C LEU A 72 -3.98 -10.46 5.66
N HIS A 73 -4.08 -9.20 6.04
CA HIS A 73 -5.25 -8.65 6.71
C HIS A 73 -5.99 -7.74 5.74
N TYR A 74 -7.30 -7.67 5.89
CA TYR A 74 -8.16 -6.91 5.01
C TYR A 74 -8.86 -5.80 5.78
N GLN A 75 -8.81 -4.59 5.25
CA GLN A 75 -9.54 -3.45 5.82
C GLN A 75 -10.65 -3.01 4.88
N PRO A 76 -11.91 -2.97 5.33
CA PRO A 76 -13.04 -2.57 4.51
C PRO A 76 -12.99 -1.11 4.08
N GLN A 77 -13.39 -0.87 2.82
CA GLN A 77 -13.66 0.43 2.24
C GLN A 77 -15.16 0.56 2.03
N ILE A 78 -15.74 1.60 2.63
CA ILE A 78 -17.19 1.82 2.67
C ILE A 78 -17.59 2.81 1.59
N ASN A 79 -18.56 2.45 0.78
CA ASN A 79 -19.22 3.38 -0.13
C ASN A 79 -20.05 4.39 0.67
N LEU A 80 -19.68 5.67 0.63
CA LEU A 80 -20.30 6.69 1.44
C LEU A 80 -21.74 7.03 1.03
N LYS A 81 -22.12 6.75 -0.22
CA LYS A 81 -23.50 6.97 -0.72
C LYS A 81 -24.46 5.89 -0.26
N THR A 82 -23.98 4.63 -0.21
CA THR A 82 -24.84 3.47 0.10
C THR A 82 -24.66 2.93 1.50
N GLY A 83 -23.53 3.23 2.16
CA GLY A 83 -23.12 2.62 3.42
C GLY A 83 -22.59 1.19 3.28
N ALA A 84 -22.58 0.63 2.08
CA ALA A 84 -22.18 -0.75 1.84
C ALA A 84 -20.65 -0.89 1.70
N VAL A 85 -20.13 -2.08 2.03
CA VAL A 85 -18.74 -2.45 1.72
C VAL A 85 -18.57 -2.57 0.22
N SER A 86 -17.69 -1.77 -0.36
CA SER A 86 -17.38 -1.74 -1.80
C SER A 86 -16.19 -2.60 -2.16
N SER A 87 -15.16 -2.52 -1.35
CA SER A 87 -13.85 -3.15 -1.54
C SER A 87 -13.18 -3.38 -0.19
N VAL A 88 -12.08 -4.09 -0.22
CA VAL A 88 -11.18 -4.25 0.93
C VAL A 88 -9.74 -4.01 0.50
N GLU A 89 -8.93 -3.36 1.34
CA GLU A 89 -7.51 -3.23 1.13
C GLU A 89 -6.76 -4.40 1.77
N ALA A 90 -5.89 -5.06 1.01
CA ALA A 90 -5.05 -6.15 1.46
C ALA A 90 -3.75 -5.60 2.05
N LEU A 91 -3.58 -5.79 3.33
CA LEU A 91 -2.48 -5.28 4.12
C LEU A 91 -1.61 -6.41 4.64
N VAL A 92 -0.35 -6.45 4.21
CA VAL A 92 0.60 -7.49 4.62
C VAL A 92 0.89 -7.40 6.11
N ARG A 93 0.96 -8.56 6.76
CA ARG A 93 1.33 -8.70 8.18
C ARG A 93 2.42 -9.74 8.32
N TRP A 94 3.38 -9.46 9.18
CA TRP A 94 4.43 -10.41 9.52
C TRP A 94 4.41 -10.72 11.02
N PRO A 95 3.67 -11.75 11.42
CA PRO A 95 3.71 -12.26 12.80
C PRO A 95 5.01 -13.04 13.02
N HIS A 96 6.05 -12.34 13.48
CA HIS A 96 7.37 -12.91 13.66
C HIS A 96 7.48 -13.66 15.00
N PRO A 97 8.03 -14.88 15.04
CA PRO A 97 8.07 -15.69 16.27
C PRO A 97 8.86 -15.04 17.40
N THR A 98 9.88 -14.26 17.08
CA THR A 98 10.76 -13.61 18.07
C THR A 98 10.36 -12.15 18.32
N TYR A 99 9.97 -11.41 17.27
CA TYR A 99 9.72 -9.96 17.35
C TYR A 99 8.23 -9.60 17.45
N GLY A 100 7.33 -10.60 17.49
CA GLY A 100 5.89 -10.36 17.45
C GLY A 100 5.45 -9.79 16.10
N ASN A 101 4.46 -8.89 16.08
CA ASN A 101 4.00 -8.28 14.85
C ASN A 101 5.00 -7.21 14.38
N VAL A 102 5.80 -7.55 13.36
CA VAL A 102 6.74 -6.60 12.75
C VAL A 102 5.94 -5.55 11.97
N SER A 103 6.32 -4.27 12.12
CA SER A 103 5.67 -3.18 11.41
C SER A 103 5.78 -3.36 9.89
N PRO A 104 4.68 -3.20 9.12
CA PRO A 104 4.72 -3.23 7.66
C PRO A 104 5.75 -2.25 7.09
N VAL A 105 5.84 -1.04 7.64
CA VAL A 105 6.84 -0.04 7.21
C VAL A 105 8.27 -0.59 7.35
N GLU A 106 8.58 -1.30 8.43
CA GLU A 106 9.91 -1.86 8.66
C GLU A 106 10.27 -2.94 7.62
N PHE A 107 9.43 -3.97 7.46
CA PHE A 107 9.80 -5.09 6.59
C PHE A 107 9.54 -4.85 5.10
N VAL A 108 8.57 -4.00 4.74
CA VAL A 108 8.35 -3.59 3.34
C VAL A 108 9.53 -2.74 2.85
N THR A 109 10.01 -1.78 3.67
CA THR A 109 11.23 -1.01 3.34
C THR A 109 12.43 -1.93 3.16
N LEU A 110 12.56 -2.99 4.00
CA LEU A 110 13.61 -4.01 3.82
C LEU A 110 13.46 -4.78 2.50
N ALA A 111 12.23 -5.17 2.15
CA ALA A 111 11.95 -5.85 0.89
C ALA A 111 12.22 -4.96 -0.32
N GLU A 112 11.87 -3.67 -0.26
CA GLU A 112 12.14 -2.67 -1.32
C GLU A 112 13.63 -2.40 -1.53
N ALA A 113 14.41 -2.39 -0.46
CA ALA A 113 15.87 -2.25 -0.55
C ALA A 113 16.55 -3.48 -1.20
N THR A 114 15.81 -4.57 -1.41
CA THR A 114 16.29 -5.84 -1.96
C THR A 114 15.33 -6.36 -3.01
N ASP A 115 15.65 -7.52 -3.63
CA ASP A 115 14.76 -8.16 -4.61
C ASP A 115 13.57 -8.90 -3.96
N LEU A 116 13.43 -8.88 -2.61
CA LEU A 116 12.34 -9.53 -1.90
C LEU A 116 10.98 -8.85 -2.13
N ILE A 117 10.95 -7.61 -2.58
CA ILE A 117 9.70 -6.91 -2.87
C ILE A 117 8.89 -7.58 -3.99
N HIS A 118 9.57 -8.15 -4.99
CA HIS A 118 8.89 -8.88 -6.07
C HIS A 118 8.18 -10.15 -5.57
N PRO A 119 8.87 -11.11 -4.91
CA PRO A 119 8.19 -12.30 -4.38
C PRO A 119 7.12 -11.93 -3.34
N LEU A 120 7.31 -10.89 -2.52
CA LEU A 120 6.31 -10.40 -1.57
C LEU A 120 5.05 -9.92 -2.30
N THR A 121 5.18 -9.09 -3.33
CA THR A 121 4.05 -8.59 -4.12
C THR A 121 3.31 -9.73 -4.82
N TYR A 122 4.03 -10.66 -5.46
CA TYR A 122 3.39 -11.80 -6.12
C TYR A 122 2.73 -12.77 -5.14
N TRP A 123 3.30 -12.93 -3.94
CA TRP A 123 2.67 -13.68 -2.86
C TRP A 123 1.36 -13.00 -2.42
N SER A 124 1.37 -11.68 -2.21
CA SER A 124 0.18 -10.91 -1.84
C SER A 124 -0.93 -11.04 -2.89
N ILE A 125 -0.59 -10.91 -4.18
CA ILE A 125 -1.56 -11.05 -5.28
C ILE A 125 -2.15 -12.46 -5.30
N ARG A 126 -1.33 -13.52 -5.21
CA ARG A 126 -1.83 -14.91 -5.20
C ARG A 126 -2.75 -15.18 -4.02
N THR A 127 -2.38 -14.71 -2.83
CA THR A 127 -3.18 -14.88 -1.62
C THR A 127 -4.51 -14.12 -1.74
N ALA A 128 -4.49 -12.87 -2.19
CA ALA A 128 -5.70 -12.08 -2.41
C ALA A 128 -6.64 -12.71 -3.46
N LEU A 129 -6.11 -13.28 -4.54
CA LEU A 129 -6.89 -14.00 -5.54
C LEU A 129 -7.54 -15.27 -4.98
N ALA A 130 -6.82 -16.01 -4.11
CA ALA A 130 -7.35 -17.18 -3.43
C ALA A 130 -8.49 -16.81 -2.47
N ASP A 131 -8.30 -15.76 -1.66
CA ASP A 131 -9.32 -15.26 -0.74
C ASP A 131 -10.55 -14.72 -1.49
N LEU A 132 -10.36 -14.00 -2.60
CA LEU A 132 -11.46 -13.56 -3.48
C LEU A 132 -12.26 -14.74 -4.05
N ALA A 133 -11.58 -15.83 -4.45
CA ALA A 133 -12.24 -17.02 -4.94
C ALA A 133 -13.07 -17.69 -3.83
N GLU A 134 -12.54 -17.75 -2.61
CA GLU A 134 -13.27 -18.26 -1.44
C GLU A 134 -14.50 -17.41 -1.13
N TRP A 135 -14.34 -16.09 -1.07
CA TRP A 135 -15.45 -15.15 -0.83
C TRP A 135 -16.51 -15.22 -1.91
N SER A 136 -16.12 -15.41 -3.19
CA SER A 136 -17.07 -15.63 -4.29
C SER A 136 -17.92 -16.88 -4.08
N ARG A 137 -17.30 -18.00 -3.63
CA ARG A 137 -18.04 -19.23 -3.29
C ARG A 137 -19.02 -19.02 -2.13
N GLN A 138 -18.70 -18.07 -1.25
CA GLN A 138 -19.56 -17.68 -0.12
C GLN A 138 -20.61 -16.62 -0.50
N GLY A 139 -20.73 -16.23 -1.77
CA GLY A 139 -21.67 -15.21 -2.25
C GLY A 139 -21.27 -13.78 -1.88
N ILE A 140 -20.00 -13.55 -1.51
CA ILE A 140 -19.44 -12.23 -1.23
C ILE A 140 -18.76 -11.72 -2.50
N ASP A 141 -19.34 -10.70 -3.14
CA ASP A 141 -18.78 -10.05 -4.33
C ASP A 141 -18.11 -8.74 -3.93
N LEU A 142 -16.76 -8.73 -3.92
CA LEU A 142 -15.93 -7.59 -3.51
C LEU A 142 -14.80 -7.37 -4.49
N ARG A 143 -14.22 -6.17 -4.43
CA ARG A 143 -12.90 -5.87 -4.96
C ARG A 143 -11.86 -5.99 -3.86
N VAL A 144 -10.62 -6.32 -4.25
CA VAL A 144 -9.45 -6.27 -3.36
C VAL A 144 -8.43 -5.31 -3.93
N ALA A 145 -8.05 -4.33 -3.13
CA ALA A 145 -6.96 -3.42 -3.42
C ALA A 145 -5.64 -3.98 -2.85
N ILE A 146 -4.57 -3.90 -3.64
CA ILE A 146 -3.26 -4.48 -3.33
C ILE A 146 -2.18 -3.44 -3.60
N ASN A 147 -1.35 -3.18 -2.61
CA ASN A 147 -0.23 -2.24 -2.71
C ASN A 147 0.88 -2.75 -3.64
N VAL A 148 1.34 -1.88 -4.54
CA VAL A 148 2.42 -2.15 -5.49
C VAL A 148 3.52 -1.12 -5.32
N SER A 149 4.73 -1.60 -4.99
CA SER A 149 5.88 -0.71 -4.79
C SER A 149 6.40 -0.11 -6.10
N ALA A 150 7.15 0.99 -5.98
CA ALA A 150 7.82 1.63 -7.10
C ALA A 150 8.70 0.67 -7.90
N ARG A 151 9.43 -0.24 -7.24
CA ARG A 151 10.32 -1.21 -7.91
C ARG A 151 9.54 -2.22 -8.76
N VAL A 152 8.42 -2.70 -8.26
CA VAL A 152 7.55 -3.63 -9.01
C VAL A 152 6.88 -2.91 -10.17
N LEU A 153 6.46 -1.66 -9.98
CA LEU A 153 5.90 -0.83 -11.04
C LEU A 153 6.91 -0.55 -12.17
N GLN A 154 8.22 -0.56 -11.88
CA GLN A 154 9.28 -0.39 -12.90
C GLN A 154 9.66 -1.70 -13.60
N ASP A 155 9.13 -2.87 -13.17
CA ASP A 155 9.37 -4.16 -13.80
C ASP A 155 8.52 -4.33 -15.06
N VAL A 156 9.15 -4.33 -16.24
CA VAL A 156 8.48 -4.50 -17.53
C VAL A 156 7.77 -5.84 -17.67
N ASP A 157 8.17 -6.84 -16.90
CA ASP A 157 7.53 -8.17 -16.87
C ASP A 157 6.30 -8.22 -15.97
N PHE A 158 6.06 -7.22 -15.12
CA PHE A 158 4.97 -7.24 -14.15
C PHE A 158 3.58 -7.42 -14.79
N PRO A 159 3.20 -6.69 -15.87
CA PRO A 159 1.90 -6.89 -16.52
C PRO A 159 1.73 -8.32 -17.09
N ARG A 160 2.80 -8.89 -17.67
CA ARG A 160 2.77 -10.27 -18.18
C ARG A 160 2.54 -11.28 -17.06
N ARG A 161 3.30 -11.17 -15.96
CA ARG A 161 3.17 -12.07 -14.80
C ARG A 161 1.81 -11.94 -14.12
N LEU A 162 1.28 -10.72 -14.01
CA LEU A 162 -0.06 -10.50 -13.47
C LEU A 162 -1.13 -11.16 -14.35
N ARG A 163 -1.01 -11.03 -15.68
CA ARG A 163 -1.91 -11.73 -16.64
C ARG A 163 -1.90 -13.23 -16.41
N GLU A 164 -0.72 -13.84 -16.26
CA GLU A 164 -0.57 -15.27 -15.99
C GLU A 164 -1.29 -15.68 -14.71
N LEU A 165 -1.14 -14.89 -13.62
CA LEU A 165 -1.85 -15.12 -12.35
C LEU A 165 -3.36 -15.01 -12.49
N LEU A 166 -3.86 -14.00 -13.20
CA LEU A 166 -5.29 -13.82 -13.46
C LEU A 166 -5.88 -14.98 -14.29
N HIS A 167 -5.15 -15.47 -15.29
CA HIS A 167 -5.60 -16.60 -16.09
C HIS A 167 -5.70 -17.92 -15.32
N THR A 168 -4.93 -18.10 -14.24
CA THR A 168 -5.02 -19.31 -13.41
C THR A 168 -6.20 -19.30 -12.44
N THR A 169 -6.91 -18.17 -12.34
CA THR A 169 -8.05 -18.00 -11.44
C THR A 169 -9.32 -17.67 -12.25
N ALA A 170 -10.49 -17.99 -11.72
CA ALA A 170 -11.75 -17.59 -12.31
C ALA A 170 -12.18 -16.16 -11.88
N ILE A 171 -11.25 -15.37 -11.35
CA ILE A 171 -11.50 -14.02 -10.87
C ILE A 171 -11.46 -13.04 -12.03
N ARG A 172 -12.50 -12.21 -12.15
CA ARG A 172 -12.56 -11.13 -13.13
C ARG A 172 -11.51 -10.06 -12.78
N PRO A 173 -10.72 -9.57 -13.75
CA PRO A 173 -9.67 -8.56 -13.49
C PRO A 173 -10.18 -7.30 -12.75
N GLU A 174 -11.41 -6.86 -13.02
CA GLU A 174 -12.02 -5.68 -12.41
C GLU A 174 -12.24 -5.82 -10.88
N ARG A 175 -12.05 -7.01 -10.34
CA ARG A 175 -12.09 -7.27 -8.90
C ARG A 175 -10.74 -7.06 -8.22
N ILE A 176 -9.69 -6.82 -8.98
CA ILE A 176 -8.36 -6.46 -8.48
C ILE A 176 -8.14 -4.97 -8.73
N GLU A 177 -7.74 -4.28 -7.70
CA GLU A 177 -7.27 -2.89 -7.73
C GLU A 177 -5.81 -2.86 -7.29
N LEU A 178 -4.95 -2.20 -8.05
CA LEU A 178 -3.55 -2.01 -7.71
C LEU A 178 -3.36 -0.59 -7.18
N GLU A 179 -2.90 -0.47 -5.95
CA GLU A 179 -2.60 0.80 -5.29
C GLU A 179 -1.14 1.15 -5.51
N ILE A 180 -0.90 2.33 -6.08
CA ILE A 180 0.43 2.80 -6.46
C ILE A 180 0.60 4.18 -5.82
N THR A 181 1.63 4.34 -4.99
CA THR A 181 1.87 5.64 -4.34
C THR A 181 2.23 6.72 -5.37
N GLU A 182 1.86 7.96 -5.08
CA GLU A 182 2.20 9.11 -5.90
C GLU A 182 3.70 9.16 -6.22
N SER A 183 4.55 8.96 -5.22
CA SER A 183 6.01 8.97 -5.37
C SER A 183 6.54 7.83 -6.25
N ALA A 184 5.91 6.65 -6.24
CA ALA A 184 6.29 5.52 -7.09
C ALA A 184 6.16 5.84 -8.58
N MET A 185 5.18 6.66 -8.92
CA MET A 185 4.94 7.11 -10.30
C MET A 185 6.01 8.09 -10.80
N LEU A 186 6.71 8.79 -9.90
CA LEU A 186 7.70 9.81 -10.23
C LEU A 186 9.12 9.27 -10.39
N VAL A 187 9.40 8.02 -10.04
CA VAL A 187 10.73 7.40 -10.18
C VAL A 187 11.16 7.34 -11.65
N ASP A 188 10.29 6.86 -12.54
CA ASP A 188 10.45 6.88 -13.99
C ASP A 188 9.04 7.06 -14.60
N PRO A 189 8.60 8.31 -14.81
CA PRO A 189 7.24 8.62 -15.21
C PRO A 189 6.81 8.01 -16.55
N GLU A 190 7.71 7.95 -17.52
CA GLU A 190 7.37 7.43 -18.85
C GLU A 190 7.19 5.89 -18.79
N ARG A 191 8.05 5.21 -18.07
CA ARG A 191 7.92 3.76 -17.85
C ARG A 191 6.66 3.46 -17.06
N ALA A 192 6.39 4.19 -15.97
CA ALA A 192 5.18 4.02 -15.17
C ALA A 192 3.91 4.17 -16.01
N LYS A 193 3.83 5.18 -16.89
CA LYS A 193 2.70 5.35 -17.82
C LYS A 193 2.49 4.15 -18.76
N LEU A 194 3.57 3.59 -19.29
CA LEU A 194 3.48 2.41 -20.16
C LEU A 194 2.94 1.22 -19.39
N ILE A 195 3.49 0.93 -18.22
CA ILE A 195 3.06 -0.20 -17.37
C ILE A 195 1.62 -0.02 -16.90
N VAL A 196 1.23 1.17 -16.43
CA VAL A 196 -0.16 1.49 -16.04
C VAL A 196 -1.12 1.27 -17.20
N ARG A 197 -0.74 1.66 -18.43
CA ARG A 197 -1.56 1.42 -19.63
C ARG A 197 -1.72 -0.07 -19.92
N GLU A 198 -0.67 -0.86 -19.81
CA GLU A 198 -0.73 -2.32 -20.00
C GLU A 198 -1.58 -2.99 -18.92
N LEU A 199 -1.41 -2.62 -17.64
CA LEU A 199 -2.21 -3.12 -16.54
C LEU A 199 -3.70 -2.77 -16.71
N HIS A 200 -4.01 -1.53 -17.08
CA HIS A 200 -5.37 -1.13 -17.41
C HIS A 200 -5.95 -1.96 -18.57
N GLY A 201 -5.11 -2.30 -19.59
CA GLY A 201 -5.48 -3.16 -20.69
C GLY A 201 -5.79 -4.61 -20.30
N LEU A 202 -5.38 -5.05 -19.11
CA LEU A 202 -5.77 -6.34 -18.53
C LEU A 202 -7.16 -6.28 -17.87
N GLY A 203 -7.71 -5.08 -17.67
CA GLY A 203 -9.00 -4.87 -16.99
C GLY A 203 -8.87 -4.69 -15.48
N VAL A 204 -7.67 -4.67 -14.90
CA VAL A 204 -7.49 -4.38 -13.48
C VAL A 204 -7.69 -2.88 -13.21
N LEU A 205 -8.19 -2.55 -12.04
CA LEU A 205 -8.33 -1.17 -11.58
C LEU A 205 -7.00 -0.68 -11.00
N ILE A 206 -6.77 0.62 -11.08
CA ILE A 206 -5.54 1.25 -10.57
C ILE A 206 -5.93 2.50 -9.80
N SER A 207 -5.41 2.66 -8.60
CA SER A 207 -5.57 3.87 -7.78
C SER A 207 -4.22 4.48 -7.43
N ILE A 208 -4.22 5.80 -7.30
CA ILE A 208 -3.08 6.54 -6.76
C ILE A 208 -3.25 6.64 -5.26
N ASP A 209 -2.26 6.14 -4.53
CA ASP A 209 -2.22 6.13 -3.07
C ASP A 209 -1.34 7.24 -2.50
N ASP A 210 -1.52 7.56 -1.20
CA ASP A 210 -0.82 8.62 -0.47
C ASP A 210 -0.89 9.99 -1.19
N TYR A 211 -2.00 10.27 -1.91
CA TYR A 211 -2.13 11.51 -2.67
C TYR A 211 -2.04 12.75 -1.79
N GLY A 212 -1.22 13.71 -2.23
CA GLY A 212 -1.00 15.00 -1.55
C GLY A 212 0.26 15.03 -0.67
N THR A 213 0.96 13.91 -0.49
CA THR A 213 2.24 13.88 0.27
C THR A 213 3.46 14.14 -0.61
N GLY A 214 3.30 14.12 -1.95
CA GLY A 214 4.36 14.29 -2.95
C GLY A 214 4.20 15.52 -3.82
N PHE A 215 4.97 15.59 -4.89
CA PHE A 215 4.96 16.67 -5.90
C PHE A 215 4.12 16.26 -7.11
N SER A 216 2.80 16.14 -6.96
CA SER A 216 1.94 15.81 -8.10
C SER A 216 1.89 16.91 -9.15
N SER A 217 2.27 16.58 -10.36
CA SER A 217 1.88 17.36 -11.52
C SER A 217 0.46 16.96 -11.94
N LEU A 218 -0.51 17.86 -11.82
CA LEU A 218 -1.89 17.65 -12.30
C LEU A 218 -1.93 17.22 -13.77
N GLY A 219 -0.97 17.71 -14.58
CA GLY A 219 -0.83 17.28 -15.96
C GLY A 219 -0.52 15.81 -16.11
N TYR A 220 0.27 15.26 -15.19
CA TYR A 220 0.60 13.84 -15.18
C TYR A 220 -0.62 12.98 -14.83
N LEU A 221 -1.36 13.38 -13.79
CA LEU A 221 -2.57 12.66 -13.34
C LEU A 221 -3.64 12.58 -14.46
N ARG A 222 -3.83 13.68 -15.23
CA ARG A 222 -4.77 13.73 -16.36
C ARG A 222 -4.47 12.66 -17.42
N ASP A 223 -3.19 12.36 -17.65
CA ASP A 223 -2.75 11.46 -18.73
C ASP A 223 -2.72 10.00 -18.29
N LEU A 224 -2.92 9.72 -16.97
CA LEU A 224 -2.96 8.37 -16.42
C LEU A 224 -4.36 7.76 -16.54
N ARG A 225 -4.38 6.47 -16.84
CA ARG A 225 -5.61 5.67 -16.82
C ARG A 225 -5.80 5.03 -15.45
N VAL A 226 -6.13 5.86 -14.47
CA VAL A 226 -6.40 5.41 -13.10
C VAL A 226 -7.89 5.49 -12.79
N HIS A 227 -8.32 4.79 -11.77
CA HIS A 227 -9.71 4.65 -11.37
C HIS A 227 -10.05 5.54 -10.17
N ALA A 228 -9.14 5.66 -9.22
CA ALA A 228 -9.37 6.39 -7.98
C ALA A 228 -8.14 7.15 -7.49
N LEU A 229 -8.40 8.18 -6.66
CA LEU A 229 -7.41 8.85 -5.83
C LEU A 229 -7.70 8.54 -4.37
N LYS A 230 -6.70 8.04 -3.63
CA LYS A 230 -6.76 7.83 -2.19
C LYS A 230 -6.01 8.97 -1.51
N LEU A 231 -6.75 9.79 -0.77
CA LEU A 231 -6.18 10.91 -0.02
C LEU A 231 -5.53 10.38 1.25
N ASP A 232 -4.25 10.75 1.46
CA ASP A 232 -3.49 10.32 2.63
C ASP A 232 -4.16 10.74 3.94
N LYS A 233 -4.09 9.86 4.92
CA LYS A 233 -4.67 10.04 6.25
C LYS A 233 -4.24 11.31 6.98
N SER A 234 -3.04 11.86 6.69
CA SER A 234 -2.54 13.08 7.35
C SER A 234 -3.42 14.30 7.10
N PHE A 235 -4.19 14.30 6.01
CA PHE A 235 -5.17 15.35 5.73
C PHE A 235 -6.52 15.09 6.40
N VAL A 236 -6.83 13.84 6.72
CA VAL A 236 -8.14 13.40 7.23
C VAL A 236 -8.19 13.39 8.75
N VAL A 237 -7.12 12.93 9.41
CA VAL A 237 -7.07 12.77 10.89
C VAL A 237 -7.34 14.10 11.62
N ASP A 238 -6.76 15.21 11.16
CA ASP A 238 -6.91 16.54 11.77
C ASP A 238 -8.02 17.40 11.13
N LEU A 239 -8.94 16.81 10.36
CA LEU A 239 -9.94 17.54 9.58
C LEU A 239 -10.88 18.41 10.44
N GLU A 240 -11.19 17.96 11.67
CA GLU A 240 -12.03 18.71 12.60
C GLU A 240 -11.38 20.00 13.05
N THR A 241 -10.07 20.02 13.23
CA THR A 241 -9.32 21.11 13.88
C THR A 241 -8.58 22.01 12.89
N ARG A 242 -8.19 21.50 11.72
CA ARG A 242 -7.38 22.22 10.72
C ARG A 242 -8.20 22.67 9.52
N ALA A 243 -8.53 23.97 9.46
CA ALA A 243 -9.28 24.55 8.33
C ALA A 243 -8.58 24.35 6.99
N GLN A 244 -7.24 24.37 6.95
CA GLN A 244 -6.45 24.14 5.73
C GLN A 244 -6.68 22.73 5.16
N ASN A 245 -6.79 21.72 6.02
CA ASN A 245 -7.06 20.35 5.60
C ASN A 245 -8.44 20.25 4.92
N ARG A 246 -9.45 20.98 5.39
CA ARG A 246 -10.78 21.03 4.77
C ARG A 246 -10.71 21.53 3.33
N VAL A 247 -9.93 22.60 3.08
CA VAL A 247 -9.75 23.14 1.72
C VAL A 247 -9.10 22.10 0.81
N ILE A 248 -8.07 21.37 1.30
CA ILE A 248 -7.38 20.33 0.54
C ILE A 248 -8.35 19.18 0.22
N VAL A 249 -9.06 18.68 1.24
CA VAL A 249 -10.01 17.57 1.12
C VAL A 249 -11.14 17.90 0.13
N GLU A 250 -11.75 19.10 0.23
CA GLU A 250 -12.79 19.55 -0.70
C GLU A 250 -12.25 19.72 -2.13
N SER A 251 -11.08 20.36 -2.28
CA SER A 251 -10.47 20.57 -3.59
C SER A 251 -10.09 19.26 -4.27
N THR A 252 -9.61 18.28 -3.49
CA THR A 252 -9.28 16.94 -3.99
C THR A 252 -10.52 16.22 -4.51
N ALA A 253 -11.65 16.28 -3.80
CA ALA A 253 -12.91 15.68 -4.26
C ALA A 253 -13.38 16.31 -5.58
N GLN A 254 -13.40 17.63 -5.66
CA GLN A 254 -13.81 18.36 -6.86
C GLN A 254 -12.91 18.03 -8.06
N MET A 255 -11.61 18.02 -7.85
CA MET A 255 -10.62 17.70 -8.88
C MET A 255 -10.75 16.24 -9.35
N ALA A 256 -10.84 15.28 -8.44
CA ALA A 256 -11.00 13.86 -8.77
C ALA A 256 -12.24 13.64 -9.64
N HIS A 257 -13.39 14.19 -9.22
CA HIS A 257 -14.64 14.08 -9.98
C HIS A 257 -14.58 14.78 -11.34
N ALA A 258 -13.92 15.94 -11.43
CA ALA A 258 -13.72 16.64 -12.71
C ALA A 258 -12.87 15.82 -13.70
N LEU A 259 -12.00 14.95 -13.18
CA LEU A 259 -11.19 14.01 -13.98
C LEU A 259 -11.90 12.65 -14.21
N GLY A 260 -13.11 12.47 -13.67
CA GLY A 260 -13.86 11.21 -13.78
C GLY A 260 -13.34 10.10 -12.85
N LEU A 261 -12.61 10.46 -11.78
CA LEU A 261 -12.02 9.54 -10.82
C LEU A 261 -12.90 9.43 -9.57
N GLN A 262 -12.88 8.26 -8.92
CA GLN A 262 -13.39 8.14 -7.56
C GLN A 262 -12.40 8.75 -6.56
N VAL A 263 -12.92 9.21 -5.43
CA VAL A 263 -12.08 9.71 -4.34
C VAL A 263 -12.32 8.88 -3.07
N VAL A 264 -11.20 8.46 -2.45
CA VAL A 264 -11.19 7.64 -1.24
C VAL A 264 -10.52 8.44 -0.12
N ALA A 265 -11.15 8.49 1.06
CA ALA A 265 -10.56 9.09 2.25
C ALA A 265 -10.02 8.00 3.17
N GLU A 266 -8.76 8.14 3.59
CA GLU A 266 -8.12 7.24 4.53
C GLU A 266 -8.07 7.80 5.96
N GLY A 267 -7.96 6.92 6.96
CA GLY A 267 -7.81 7.34 8.34
C GLY A 267 -9.05 7.95 8.97
N VAL A 268 -10.24 7.56 8.53
CA VAL A 268 -11.51 8.01 9.11
C VAL A 268 -11.70 7.35 10.48
N GLU A 269 -11.65 8.15 11.55
CA GLU A 269 -11.71 7.68 12.93
C GLU A 269 -12.95 8.18 13.69
N THR A 270 -13.55 9.28 13.25
CA THR A 270 -14.70 9.89 13.94
C THR A 270 -15.95 9.96 13.06
N LYS A 271 -17.11 9.93 13.70
CA LYS A 271 -18.39 10.09 12.99
C LYS A 271 -18.52 11.46 12.33
N TRP A 272 -17.94 12.50 12.94
CA TRP A 272 -17.95 13.84 12.36
C TRP A 272 -17.22 13.87 11.01
N VAL A 273 -16.05 13.23 10.94
CA VAL A 273 -15.27 13.11 9.68
C VAL A 273 -16.07 12.35 8.62
N ASP A 274 -16.71 11.22 8.98
CA ASP A 274 -17.57 10.47 8.05
C ASP A 274 -18.70 11.33 7.50
N ASP A 275 -19.43 12.04 8.36
CA ASP A 275 -20.54 12.90 7.96
C ASP A 275 -20.06 14.07 7.08
N TYR A 276 -18.92 14.65 7.41
CA TYR A 276 -18.33 15.71 6.60
C TYR A 276 -17.94 15.22 5.19
N LEU A 277 -17.22 14.09 5.09
CA LEU A 277 -16.83 13.50 3.80
C LEU A 277 -18.05 13.16 2.93
N ARG A 278 -19.12 12.64 3.54
CA ARG A 278 -20.41 12.43 2.83
C ARG A 278 -20.99 13.74 2.30
N SER A 279 -20.95 14.81 3.10
CA SER A 279 -21.51 16.11 2.72
C SER A 279 -20.79 16.77 1.53
N ILE A 280 -19.50 16.51 1.37
CA ILE A 280 -18.69 17.04 0.27
C ILE A 280 -18.51 16.05 -0.90
N GLY A 281 -19.16 14.88 -0.81
CA GLY A 281 -19.31 13.96 -1.92
C GLY A 281 -18.19 12.95 -2.13
N TYR A 282 -17.38 12.63 -1.11
CA TYR A 282 -16.43 11.50 -1.22
C TYR A 282 -17.16 10.21 -1.58
N ASP A 283 -16.54 9.38 -2.39
CA ASP A 283 -17.15 8.13 -2.87
C ASP A 283 -16.93 6.98 -1.89
N LEU A 284 -15.69 6.83 -1.39
CA LEU A 284 -15.29 5.77 -0.48
C LEU A 284 -14.58 6.35 0.75
N ALA A 285 -14.65 5.62 1.85
CA ALA A 285 -13.90 5.92 3.07
C ALA A 285 -13.38 4.64 3.72
N GLN A 286 -12.21 4.75 4.33
CA GLN A 286 -11.54 3.69 5.08
C GLN A 286 -11.00 4.25 6.38
N GLY A 287 -11.14 3.50 7.48
CA GLY A 287 -10.61 3.92 8.77
C GLY A 287 -11.13 3.09 9.94
N TYR A 288 -10.59 3.39 11.11
CA TYR A 288 -10.92 2.65 12.34
C TYR A 288 -12.33 2.93 12.86
N LEU A 289 -12.98 3.95 12.35
CA LEU A 289 -14.41 4.17 12.61
C LEU A 289 -15.25 2.98 12.12
N PHE A 290 -14.91 2.41 10.98
CA PHE A 290 -15.65 1.31 10.37
C PHE A 290 -15.10 -0.05 10.86
N ALA A 291 -13.83 -0.32 10.57
CA ALA A 291 -13.17 -1.54 11.00
C ALA A 291 -11.64 -1.41 11.00
N ARG A 292 -10.98 -2.17 11.86
CA ARG A 292 -9.53 -2.38 11.79
C ARG A 292 -9.21 -3.47 10.78
N PRO A 293 -7.97 -3.50 10.23
CA PRO A 293 -7.54 -4.62 9.40
C PRO A 293 -7.68 -5.95 10.14
N MET A 294 -8.30 -6.96 9.50
CA MET A 294 -8.60 -8.26 10.09
C MET A 294 -8.27 -9.40 9.13
N ALA A 295 -8.14 -10.64 9.63
CA ALA A 295 -7.89 -11.81 8.81
C ALA A 295 -9.03 -12.08 7.83
N ALA A 296 -8.78 -12.83 6.75
CA ALA A 296 -9.74 -13.07 5.67
C ALA A 296 -11.08 -13.67 6.17
N GLU A 297 -11.04 -14.61 7.09
CA GLU A 297 -12.23 -15.22 7.68
C GLU A 297 -13.03 -14.22 8.52
N ASP A 298 -12.35 -13.44 9.38
CA ASP A 298 -12.99 -12.39 10.18
C ASP A 298 -13.62 -11.33 9.29
N CYS A 299 -12.95 -10.95 8.20
CA CYS A 299 -13.45 -10.00 7.22
C CYS A 299 -14.74 -10.50 6.56
N SER A 300 -14.78 -11.74 6.10
CA SER A 300 -15.97 -12.32 5.50
C SER A 300 -17.15 -12.38 6.49
N ASN A 301 -16.87 -12.73 7.74
CA ASN A 301 -17.86 -12.77 8.82
C ASN A 301 -18.38 -11.37 9.18
N TRP A 302 -17.49 -10.37 9.19
CA TRP A 302 -17.84 -8.98 9.43
C TRP A 302 -18.74 -8.43 8.31
N ILE A 303 -18.38 -8.66 7.04
CA ILE A 303 -19.16 -8.23 5.88
C ILE A 303 -20.56 -8.82 5.89
N ARG A 304 -20.72 -10.10 6.26
CA ARG A 304 -22.05 -10.72 6.36
C ARG A 304 -22.91 -10.06 7.44
N ARG A 305 -22.33 -9.72 8.58
CA ARG A 305 -23.03 -9.03 9.68
C ARG A 305 -23.50 -7.64 9.25
N GLU A 306 -22.64 -6.87 8.58
CA GLU A 306 -22.97 -5.54 8.07
C GLU A 306 -24.10 -5.60 7.03
N ARG A 307 -24.09 -6.57 6.12
CA ARG A 307 -25.18 -6.78 5.14
C ARG A 307 -26.51 -7.08 5.82
N LEU A 308 -26.51 -7.85 6.89
CA LEU A 308 -27.74 -8.19 7.63
C LEU A 308 -28.29 -6.98 8.41
N GLN A 309 -27.42 -6.05 8.85
CA GLN A 309 -27.82 -4.85 9.59
C GLN A 309 -28.26 -3.70 8.65
N GLY A 310 -27.72 -3.62 7.44
CA GLY A 310 -27.94 -2.53 6.50
C GLY A 310 -29.03 -2.75 5.44
N GLY A 311 -29.65 -3.95 5.37
CA GLY A 311 -30.53 -4.33 4.25
C GLY A 311 -29.75 -4.49 2.93
N GLU A 312 -30.06 -5.48 2.10
CA GLU A 312 -29.29 -5.80 0.88
C GLU A 312 -29.09 -4.57 -0.01
N PRO A 313 -27.82 -4.14 -0.25
CA PRO A 313 -27.55 -3.23 -1.37
C PRO A 313 -27.44 -4.05 -2.65
N GLU A 314 -28.10 -3.62 -3.72
CA GLU A 314 -27.91 -4.16 -5.06
C GLU A 314 -26.42 -4.17 -5.42
N SER A 315 -25.90 -5.34 -5.81
CA SER A 315 -24.54 -5.52 -6.30
C SER A 315 -24.27 -4.54 -7.47
N PRO A 316 -23.27 -3.65 -7.38
CA PRO A 316 -22.95 -2.70 -8.45
C PRO A 316 -22.53 -3.35 -9.77
N LEU A 317 -22.23 -4.64 -9.76
CA LEU A 317 -21.74 -5.38 -10.93
C LEU A 317 -22.87 -5.96 -11.82
N ARG A 318 -24.14 -5.93 -11.39
CA ARG A 318 -25.26 -6.37 -12.25
C ARG A 318 -25.70 -5.34 -13.31
N ARG A 319 -25.30 -4.07 -13.20
CA ARG A 319 -25.71 -3.03 -14.16
C ARG A 319 -24.88 -2.98 -15.46
N ALA A 320 -23.68 -3.59 -15.49
CA ALA A 320 -22.83 -3.56 -16.68
C ALA A 320 -23.16 -4.62 -17.75
N SER A 321 -24.06 -5.56 -17.48
CA SER A 321 -24.45 -6.63 -18.41
C SER A 321 -25.80 -6.37 -19.12
N ALA A 322 -26.41 -5.20 -18.94
CA ALA A 322 -27.73 -4.85 -19.50
C ALA A 322 -27.72 -3.58 -20.38
N SER A 323 -26.54 -3.24 -20.97
CA SER A 323 -26.45 -2.15 -21.96
C SER A 323 -25.72 -2.63 -23.20
#